data_267a3db360a5ddd46009fc6cee420668
#
_entry.id   267a3db360a5ddd46009fc6cee420668
#
_cell.length_a   1.000
_cell.length_b   1.000
_cell.length_c   1.000
_cell.angle_alpha   90.00
_cell.angle_beta   90.00
_cell.angle_gamma   90.00
#
_symmetry.space_group_name_H-M   'P 1'
#
loop_
_entity.id
_entity.type
_entity.pdbx_description
1 polymer ?
#
loop_
_entity_poly.entity_id
_entity_poly.type
_entity_poly.pdbx_seq_one_letter_code
_entity_poly.pdbx_strand_id
1 'polypeptide(L)'
;MRSVLKTLALILALLLAIPALAEVADSDLADDGVIRVKLASLGEPQSVHLTVSGVYALENNAGFRFERGAQIALLARDGDVWLSSGGMLLNLGGGVTLTRHAGDGANGLYMEEFGPNLLNGNLSVSAEGDRLTCILALDIEEYLYGVVAYEMSDSFPLEALKAQAVAARTYAMQRKYASGRRGWDVVDTTADQVFKGYNPEYANAIAAVDETCGVVGVYNDAFAACYYTASNGGEVAEPGDVWSGSGDCGYITRHADPYDLENPRSLLTALNFSADLSDCDALRQLLADKAGAQLDGIFELVRVDAVEPVDPDPAGSTRYTALRFDLTARVQVPAPTAEPTVEPSPSPSAVSTATPAPTERFSLFSFFGGGAVQSASPAPTATPEPVWEERTLSVELAVYDEIKDGLGLGLNGGDYERVSVSATEDGFAIEMRCYGHGVGMSQRGAQWMAGEYERTWLEILAFYYPGMSLERIDWQRPELTELSSLPEDSALLRPEPTPKPTPAPLPALEDGEYYAVVTLDSGTLNVRQNPSLGGMVLDKLEPGRRVIVCSEPDPDGWVRIRTAELDGYVKQEYLTKE
;
A
#
# COMPACT_ATOMS: atom_id res chain seq x y z
N MET A 1 30.16 -7.01 -24.38
CA MET A 1 31.17 -5.92 -24.36
C MET A 1 30.65 -4.58 -24.89
N ARG A 2 30.06 -4.47 -26.09
CA ARG A 2 29.53 -3.17 -26.59
C ARG A 2 28.28 -2.67 -25.81
N SER A 3 27.45 -3.56 -25.30
CA SER A 3 26.30 -3.21 -24.46
C SER A 3 26.74 -2.71 -23.09
N VAL A 4 27.65 -3.41 -22.42
CA VAL A 4 28.23 -3.04 -21.12
C VAL A 4 28.96 -1.69 -21.18
N LEU A 5 29.66 -1.40 -22.30
CA LEU A 5 30.30 -0.10 -22.48
C LEU A 5 29.30 1.05 -22.70
N LYS A 6 28.15 0.78 -23.33
CA LYS A 6 27.07 1.78 -23.47
C LYS A 6 26.38 2.06 -22.16
N THR A 7 26.13 1.03 -21.36
CA THR A 7 25.56 1.18 -20.01
C THR A 7 26.52 1.92 -19.08
N LEU A 8 27.80 1.58 -19.11
CA LEU A 8 28.85 2.27 -18.35
C LEU A 8 29.02 3.74 -18.79
N ALA A 9 28.93 4.03 -20.09
CA ALA A 9 29.00 5.40 -20.59
C ALA A 9 27.73 6.23 -20.24
N LEU A 10 26.56 5.61 -20.18
CA LEU A 10 25.33 6.26 -19.75
C LEU A 10 25.36 6.56 -18.26
N ILE A 11 25.82 5.63 -17.44
CA ILE A 11 26.03 5.81 -16.00
C ILE A 11 27.07 6.90 -15.75
N LEU A 12 28.17 6.93 -16.49
CA LEU A 12 29.21 7.96 -16.36
C LEU A 12 28.72 9.35 -16.82
N ALA A 13 27.81 9.42 -17.80
CA ALA A 13 27.20 10.68 -18.25
C ALA A 13 26.15 11.20 -17.26
N LEU A 14 25.40 10.31 -16.58
CA LEU A 14 24.50 10.69 -15.49
C LEU A 14 25.25 11.17 -14.23
N LEU A 15 26.42 10.57 -13.95
CA LEU A 15 27.29 10.97 -12.83
C LEU A 15 27.91 12.36 -13.01
N LEU A 16 27.98 12.87 -14.25
CA LEU A 16 28.53 14.20 -14.59
C LEU A 16 27.47 15.31 -14.70
N ALA A 17 26.17 14.98 -14.59
CA ALA A 17 25.06 15.91 -14.80
C ALA A 17 24.35 16.33 -13.49
N ILE A 18 24.98 16.13 -12.32
CA ILE A 18 24.45 16.74 -11.09
C ILE A 18 24.69 18.26 -11.21
N PRO A 19 23.65 19.10 -11.23
CA PRO A 19 23.84 20.54 -11.25
C PRO A 19 24.66 20.96 -10.02
N ALA A 20 25.36 22.09 -10.14
CA ALA A 20 26.17 22.66 -9.07
C ALA A 20 25.41 22.58 -7.73
N LEU A 21 26.12 22.15 -6.67
CA LEU A 21 25.59 22.02 -5.31
C LEU A 21 24.59 23.15 -5.02
N ALA A 22 23.36 22.77 -4.74
CA ALA A 22 22.35 23.71 -4.30
C ALA A 22 22.86 24.36 -3.00
N GLU A 23 23.03 25.66 -2.99
CA GLU A 23 23.37 26.41 -1.79
C GLU A 23 22.04 26.79 -1.11
N VAL A 24 21.98 26.67 0.22
CA VAL A 24 20.80 27.10 0.99
C VAL A 24 20.93 28.60 1.22
N ALA A 25 19.99 29.37 0.65
CA ALA A 25 19.90 30.80 0.88
C ALA A 25 19.04 31.12 2.12
N ASP A 26 19.24 32.30 2.73
CA ASP A 26 18.30 32.80 3.72
C ASP A 26 17.03 33.28 3.02
N SER A 27 15.86 32.98 3.60
CA SER A 27 14.56 33.33 3.04
C SER A 27 14.05 34.65 3.59
N ASP A 28 13.43 35.46 2.73
CA ASP A 28 12.66 36.64 3.16
C ASP A 28 11.23 36.25 3.64
N LEU A 29 10.85 34.98 3.54
CA LEU A 29 9.56 34.49 4.02
C LEU A 29 9.56 34.42 5.54
N ALA A 30 8.53 35.01 6.16
CA ALA A 30 8.31 34.97 7.61
C ALA A 30 7.05 34.15 7.91
N ASP A 31 7.17 33.18 8.82
CA ASP A 31 6.06 32.35 9.28
C ASP A 31 6.22 32.02 10.78
N ASP A 32 5.11 31.75 11.47
CA ASP A 32 5.11 31.36 12.88
C ASP A 32 5.61 29.92 13.13
N GLY A 33 5.82 29.15 12.07
CA GLY A 33 6.26 27.77 12.16
C GLY A 33 5.22 26.81 12.76
N VAL A 34 3.96 27.24 12.93
CA VAL A 34 2.90 26.40 13.49
C VAL A 34 2.15 25.68 12.38
N ILE A 35 2.00 24.38 12.50
CA ILE A 35 1.18 23.53 11.61
C ILE A 35 -0.02 22.99 12.39
N ARG A 36 -1.20 22.96 11.76
CA ARG A 36 -2.44 22.45 12.32
C ARG A 36 -2.78 21.12 11.67
N VAL A 37 -2.75 20.05 12.45
CA VAL A 37 -2.95 18.67 12.01
C VAL A 37 -4.33 18.19 12.45
N LYS A 38 -5.26 17.93 11.51
CA LYS A 38 -6.49 17.20 11.84
C LYS A 38 -6.14 15.72 12.04
N LEU A 39 -6.45 15.18 13.23
CA LEU A 39 -6.24 13.77 13.55
C LEU A 39 -7.36 12.92 12.93
N ALA A 40 -7.33 12.82 11.60
CA ALA A 40 -8.36 12.14 10.80
C ALA A 40 -8.34 10.61 11.00
N SER A 41 -7.19 10.04 11.39
CA SER A 41 -7.05 8.61 11.70
C SER A 41 -7.93 8.15 12.86
N LEU A 42 -8.39 9.08 13.72
CA LEU A 42 -9.31 8.79 14.81
C LEU A 42 -10.74 8.47 14.33
N GLY A 43 -11.12 8.83 13.09
CA GLY A 43 -12.44 8.54 12.54
C GLY A 43 -13.60 9.27 13.22
N GLU A 44 -13.33 10.45 13.80
CA GLU A 44 -14.32 11.27 14.54
C GLU A 44 -14.99 10.49 15.70
N PRO A 45 -14.23 10.14 16.74
CA PRO A 45 -14.70 9.32 17.85
C PRO A 45 -15.73 10.06 18.72
N GLN A 46 -16.49 9.33 19.53
CA GLN A 46 -17.39 9.91 20.53
C GLN A 46 -16.60 10.41 21.75
N SER A 47 -15.46 9.83 22.06
CA SER A 47 -14.60 10.21 23.18
C SER A 47 -13.13 10.04 22.84
N VAL A 48 -12.25 10.80 23.51
CA VAL A 48 -10.81 10.61 23.53
C VAL A 48 -10.29 10.66 24.96
N HIS A 49 -9.28 9.84 25.26
CA HIS A 49 -8.67 9.71 26.57
C HIS A 49 -7.22 10.18 26.55
N LEU A 50 -6.92 11.17 27.37
CA LEU A 50 -5.63 11.86 27.40
C LEU A 50 -4.93 11.62 28.73
N THR A 51 -3.61 11.38 28.66
CA THR A 51 -2.72 11.46 29.81
C THR A 51 -1.74 12.60 29.59
N VAL A 52 -1.70 13.57 30.48
CA VAL A 52 -0.82 14.74 30.40
C VAL A 52 0.61 14.36 30.76
N SER A 53 1.57 14.70 29.91
CA SER A 53 3.00 14.59 30.16
C SER A 53 3.64 15.98 30.13
N GLY A 54 3.35 16.81 31.11
CA GLY A 54 3.80 18.19 31.17
C GLY A 54 2.79 19.09 31.86
N VAL A 55 2.58 20.29 31.33
CA VAL A 55 1.65 21.27 31.86
C VAL A 55 0.69 21.74 30.77
N TYR A 56 -0.61 21.56 31.00
CA TYR A 56 -1.68 22.01 30.12
C TYR A 56 -2.71 22.82 30.87
N ALA A 57 -3.41 23.72 30.16
CA ALA A 57 -4.56 24.44 30.70
C ALA A 57 -5.64 24.59 29.62
N LEU A 58 -6.86 24.90 30.04
CA LEU A 58 -7.88 25.34 29.08
C LEU A 58 -7.57 26.77 28.60
N GLU A 59 -7.54 26.98 27.28
CA GLU A 59 -7.18 28.27 26.67
C GLU A 59 -7.96 29.45 27.24
N ASN A 60 -9.26 29.28 27.46
CA ASN A 60 -10.15 30.34 27.97
C ASN A 60 -10.28 30.35 29.48
N ASN A 61 -9.62 29.44 30.19
CA ASN A 61 -9.69 29.36 31.66
C ASN A 61 -8.44 28.68 32.23
N ALA A 62 -7.36 29.43 32.39
CA ALA A 62 -6.09 28.98 32.96
C ALA A 62 -6.20 28.42 34.40
N GLY A 63 -7.34 28.64 35.08
CA GLY A 63 -7.66 28.01 36.36
C GLY A 63 -7.85 26.50 36.26
N PHE A 64 -8.21 25.96 35.09
CA PHE A 64 -8.22 24.52 34.81
C PHE A 64 -6.85 24.09 34.27
N ARG A 65 -5.92 23.85 35.20
CA ARG A 65 -4.57 23.39 34.96
C ARG A 65 -4.47 21.89 35.14
N PHE A 66 -3.80 21.22 34.23
CA PHE A 66 -3.52 19.80 34.25
C PHE A 66 -2.00 19.58 34.27
N GLU A 67 -1.52 18.88 35.28
CA GLU A 67 -0.11 18.58 35.46
C GLU A 67 0.19 17.14 35.00
N ARG A 68 1.48 16.82 34.95
CA ARG A 68 1.97 15.48 34.57
C ARG A 68 1.23 14.38 35.34
N GLY A 69 0.71 13.39 34.60
CA GLY A 69 -0.07 12.27 35.11
C GLY A 69 -1.57 12.54 35.22
N ALA A 70 -2.04 13.78 34.98
CA ALA A 70 -3.47 14.05 34.91
C ALA A 70 -4.13 13.26 33.77
N GLN A 71 -5.25 12.62 34.08
CA GLN A 71 -6.08 11.90 33.12
C GLN A 71 -7.31 12.75 32.77
N ILE A 72 -7.56 12.92 31.50
CA ILE A 72 -8.65 13.73 30.95
C ILE A 72 -9.40 12.87 29.93
N ALA A 73 -10.70 12.76 30.06
CA ALA A 73 -11.56 12.27 28.99
C ALA A 73 -12.35 13.45 28.40
N LEU A 74 -12.34 13.58 27.08
CA LEU A 74 -13.20 14.50 26.34
C LEU A 74 -14.26 13.70 25.61
N LEU A 75 -15.53 14.07 25.75
CA LEU A 75 -16.67 13.36 25.19
C LEU A 75 -17.54 14.31 24.40
N ALA A 76 -18.04 13.86 23.24
CA ALA A 76 -19.10 14.57 22.51
C ALA A 76 -20.46 14.13 23.05
N ARG A 77 -21.31 15.10 23.33
CA ARG A 77 -22.68 14.85 23.72
C ARG A 77 -23.55 16.04 23.34
N ASP A 78 -24.59 15.79 22.55
CA ASP A 78 -25.59 16.80 22.15
C ASP A 78 -24.96 18.05 21.46
N GLY A 79 -23.81 17.90 20.76
CA GLY A 79 -23.09 18.98 20.11
C GLY A 79 -22.12 19.75 21.01
N ASP A 80 -21.98 19.37 22.27
CA ASP A 80 -21.05 19.96 23.23
C ASP A 80 -19.90 18.99 23.57
N VAL A 81 -18.74 19.57 23.86
CA VAL A 81 -17.59 18.87 24.44
C VAL A 81 -17.73 18.83 25.95
N TRP A 82 -17.71 17.65 26.53
CA TRP A 82 -17.71 17.41 27.96
C TRP A 82 -16.32 16.93 28.40
N LEU A 83 -15.78 17.55 29.43
CA LEU A 83 -14.52 17.17 30.03
C LEU A 83 -14.79 16.39 31.34
N SER A 84 -14.17 15.21 31.46
CA SER A 84 -14.13 14.42 32.69
C SER A 84 -12.70 14.30 33.18
N SER A 85 -12.44 14.70 34.41
CA SER A 85 -11.14 14.54 35.07
C SER A 85 -11.29 14.58 36.58
N GLY A 86 -10.61 13.70 37.34
CA GLY A 86 -10.62 13.69 38.80
C GLY A 86 -12.01 13.59 39.43
N GLY A 87 -12.97 12.91 38.79
CA GLY A 87 -14.36 12.79 39.27
C GLY A 87 -15.23 14.01 38.94
N MET A 88 -14.72 15.01 38.28
CA MET A 88 -15.43 16.19 37.77
C MET A 88 -15.96 15.90 36.36
N LEU A 89 -17.14 16.41 36.04
CA LEU A 89 -17.70 16.44 34.68
C LEU A 89 -18.16 17.88 34.37
N LEU A 90 -17.56 18.44 33.31
CA LEU A 90 -17.78 19.86 32.95
C LEU A 90 -18.18 19.95 31.48
N ASN A 91 -19.26 20.68 31.21
CA ASN A 91 -19.64 21.06 29.85
C ASN A 91 -18.82 22.28 29.42
N LEU A 92 -18.09 22.16 28.27
CA LEU A 92 -17.22 23.18 27.71
C LEU A 92 -17.83 23.87 26.47
N GLY A 93 -19.10 23.55 26.15
CA GLY A 93 -19.75 24.03 24.94
C GLY A 93 -19.25 23.31 23.68
N GLY A 94 -19.43 23.91 22.51
CA GLY A 94 -19.16 23.28 21.21
C GLY A 94 -17.69 23.00 20.92
N GLY A 95 -16.74 23.45 21.76
CA GLY A 95 -15.32 23.17 21.59
C GLY A 95 -14.42 23.71 22.69
N VAL A 96 -13.22 23.19 22.77
CA VAL A 96 -12.20 23.53 23.76
C VAL A 96 -10.80 23.39 23.15
N THR A 97 -9.86 24.20 23.62
CA THR A 97 -8.43 24.03 23.34
C THR A 97 -7.70 23.74 24.64
N LEU A 98 -6.95 22.66 24.68
CA LEU A 98 -5.93 22.36 25.68
C LEU A 98 -4.62 22.97 25.22
N THR A 99 -4.18 24.03 25.90
CA THR A 99 -2.95 24.76 25.57
C THR A 99 -1.76 24.20 26.35
N ARG A 100 -0.68 23.91 25.64
CA ARG A 100 0.60 23.48 26.20
C ARG A 100 1.35 24.67 26.81
N HIS A 101 1.86 24.50 28.00
CA HIS A 101 2.67 25.49 28.72
C HIS A 101 4.06 24.95 29.02
N ALA A 102 5.00 25.85 29.40
CA ALA A 102 6.31 25.42 29.80
C ALA A 102 6.25 24.42 30.96
N GLY A 103 7.09 23.41 30.92
CA GLY A 103 7.15 22.33 31.91
C GLY A 103 8.40 21.50 31.73
N ASP A 104 8.82 20.82 32.82
CA ASP A 104 10.05 20.02 32.82
C ASP A 104 9.88 18.70 32.06
N GLY A 105 10.94 18.30 31.34
CA GLY A 105 11.02 17.01 30.63
C GLY A 105 10.07 16.90 29.44
N ALA A 106 9.60 15.68 29.16
CA ALA A 106 8.64 15.45 28.08
C ALA A 106 7.36 16.24 28.32
N ASN A 107 6.92 17.03 27.35
CA ASN A 107 5.82 17.98 27.51
C ASN A 107 4.85 17.86 26.32
N GLY A 108 3.78 17.11 26.51
CA GLY A 108 2.78 16.80 25.49
C GLY A 108 1.61 15.99 26.06
N LEU A 109 0.82 15.43 25.20
CA LEU A 109 -0.31 14.58 25.53
C LEU A 109 -0.10 13.17 24.97
N TYR A 110 -0.36 12.15 25.77
CA TYR A 110 -0.62 10.81 25.26
C TYR A 110 -2.12 10.68 25.04
N MET A 111 -2.53 10.21 23.87
CA MET A 111 -3.94 9.95 23.54
C MET A 111 -4.10 8.46 23.25
N GLU A 112 -4.92 7.78 24.04
CA GLU A 112 -5.05 6.33 24.00
C GLU A 112 -5.50 5.84 22.61
N GLU A 113 -6.44 6.53 22.00
CA GLU A 113 -7.01 6.21 20.70
C GLU A 113 -6.06 6.49 19.54
N PHE A 114 -5.06 7.36 19.73
CA PHE A 114 -4.09 7.72 18.69
C PHE A 114 -2.86 6.81 18.69
N GLY A 115 -2.43 6.36 19.87
CA GLY A 115 -1.28 5.47 20.02
C GLY A 115 -0.29 5.90 21.11
N PRO A 116 0.88 5.23 21.18
CA PRO A 116 1.79 5.34 22.32
C PRO A 116 2.67 6.58 22.30
N ASN A 117 2.70 7.34 21.20
CA ASN A 117 3.64 8.45 21.02
C ASN A 117 3.08 9.77 21.57
N LEU A 118 3.97 10.69 21.87
CA LEU A 118 3.64 11.96 22.48
C LEU A 118 3.17 12.98 21.43
N LEU A 119 2.05 13.64 21.70
CA LEU A 119 1.52 14.75 20.90
C LEU A 119 2.00 16.08 21.50
N ASN A 120 3.00 16.71 20.88
CA ASN A 120 3.67 17.91 21.35
C ASN A 120 2.99 19.17 20.80
N GLY A 121 1.80 19.51 21.27
CA GLY A 121 1.09 20.66 20.71
C GLY A 121 -0.11 21.09 21.54
N ASN A 122 -0.79 22.12 21.07
CA ASN A 122 -2.09 22.53 21.58
C ASN A 122 -3.16 21.68 20.92
N LEU A 123 -4.05 21.06 21.71
CA LEU A 123 -5.09 20.20 21.20
C LEU A 123 -6.44 20.94 21.24
N SER A 124 -6.97 21.27 20.07
CA SER A 124 -8.32 21.78 19.91
C SER A 124 -9.29 20.65 19.61
N VAL A 125 -10.37 20.56 20.35
CA VAL A 125 -11.42 19.56 20.20
C VAL A 125 -12.74 20.25 20.05
N SER A 126 -13.52 19.91 19.03
CA SER A 126 -14.88 20.41 18.81
C SER A 126 -15.84 19.23 18.67
N ALA A 127 -17.11 19.46 19.00
CA ALA A 127 -18.15 18.46 18.88
C ALA A 127 -19.18 18.85 17.80
N GLU A 128 -19.57 17.87 17.00
CA GLU A 128 -20.71 17.94 16.09
C GLU A 128 -21.62 16.73 16.34
N GLY A 129 -22.78 16.96 16.96
CA GLY A 129 -23.62 15.88 17.52
C GLY A 129 -22.84 15.10 18.58
N ASP A 130 -22.69 13.80 18.38
CA ASP A 130 -21.95 12.89 19.28
C ASP A 130 -20.55 12.52 18.73
N ARG A 131 -19.95 13.37 17.91
CA ARG A 131 -18.65 13.13 17.30
C ARG A 131 -17.66 14.25 17.61
N LEU A 132 -16.41 13.87 17.89
CA LEU A 132 -15.31 14.79 18.13
C LEU A 132 -14.47 14.97 16.87
N THR A 133 -14.10 16.22 16.59
CA THR A 133 -13.00 16.56 15.68
C THR A 133 -11.83 17.05 16.51
N CYS A 134 -10.67 16.43 16.35
CA CYS A 134 -9.43 16.75 17.05
C CYS A 134 -8.42 17.39 16.08
N ILE A 135 -7.89 18.57 16.44
CA ILE A 135 -6.88 19.29 15.68
C ILE A 135 -5.71 19.61 16.62
N LEU A 136 -4.52 19.15 16.26
CA LEU A 136 -3.29 19.40 16.99
C LEU A 136 -2.52 20.55 16.31
N ALA A 137 -2.28 21.64 17.02
CA ALA A 137 -1.44 22.75 16.55
C ALA A 137 -0.08 22.67 17.24
N LEU A 138 1.00 22.50 16.45
CA LEU A 138 2.33 22.30 16.97
C LEU A 138 3.38 22.97 16.07
N ASP A 139 4.62 23.12 16.59
CA ASP A 139 5.77 23.57 15.83
C ASP A 139 6.03 22.62 14.65
N ILE A 140 6.40 23.15 13.49
CA ILE A 140 6.64 22.38 12.27
C ILE A 140 7.75 21.35 12.44
N GLU A 141 8.80 21.65 13.19
CA GLU A 141 9.88 20.68 13.44
C GLU A 141 9.41 19.56 14.38
N GLU A 142 8.63 19.90 15.43
CA GLU A 142 8.00 18.87 16.28
C GLU A 142 6.99 18.00 15.51
N TYR A 143 6.29 18.56 14.52
CA TYR A 143 5.47 17.81 13.59
C TYR A 143 6.31 16.81 12.78
N LEU A 144 7.44 17.25 12.25
CA LEU A 144 8.30 16.41 11.42
C LEU A 144 8.95 15.26 12.19
N TYR A 145 9.20 15.38 13.49
CA TYR A 145 9.63 14.23 14.31
C TYR A 145 8.60 13.07 14.27
N GLY A 146 7.32 13.41 14.15
CA GLY A 146 6.24 12.43 14.05
C GLY A 146 5.90 12.02 12.62
N VAL A 147 6.54 12.59 11.59
CA VAL A 147 6.34 12.30 10.17
C VAL A 147 7.51 11.50 9.61
N VAL A 148 8.74 12.02 9.70
CA VAL A 148 9.90 11.48 8.99
C VAL A 148 10.15 10.01 9.29
N ALA A 149 10.07 9.60 10.56
CA ALA A 149 10.29 8.22 10.99
C ALA A 149 9.20 7.23 10.53
N TYR A 150 8.04 7.74 10.12
CA TYR A 150 6.90 6.93 9.66
C TYR A 150 6.73 6.93 8.14
N GLU A 151 7.19 7.99 7.48
CA GLU A 151 7.31 8.03 6.03
C GLU A 151 8.53 7.21 5.56
N MET A 152 9.65 7.33 6.28
CA MET A 152 10.86 6.53 6.08
C MET A 152 11.27 5.92 7.43
N SER A 153 11.73 4.68 7.43
CA SER A 153 12.24 4.05 8.67
C SER A 153 13.43 4.83 9.25
N ASP A 154 13.51 4.97 10.59
CA ASP A 154 14.67 5.55 11.28
C ASP A 154 16.01 4.86 10.95
N SER A 155 15.96 3.64 10.40
CA SER A 155 17.13 2.89 9.93
C SER A 155 17.66 3.31 8.55
N PHE A 156 17.02 4.27 7.89
CA PHE A 156 17.52 4.79 6.61
C PHE A 156 18.77 5.63 6.80
N PRO A 157 19.63 5.77 5.78
CA PRO A 157 20.78 6.65 5.84
C PRO A 157 20.37 8.09 6.20
N LEU A 158 21.17 8.75 7.05
CA LEU A 158 20.87 10.08 7.58
C LEU A 158 20.62 11.11 6.47
N GLU A 159 21.38 11.06 5.38
CA GLU A 159 21.22 11.99 4.26
C GLU A 159 19.89 11.79 3.52
N ALA A 160 19.38 10.55 3.44
CA ALA A 160 18.05 10.29 2.92
C ALA A 160 16.94 10.84 3.84
N LEU A 161 17.11 10.68 5.17
CA LEU A 161 16.19 11.23 6.16
C LEU A 161 16.18 12.76 6.15
N LYS A 162 17.34 13.41 5.93
CA LYS A 162 17.45 14.85 5.76
C LYS A 162 16.70 15.35 4.51
N ALA A 163 16.87 14.67 3.38
CA ALA A 163 16.12 14.97 2.15
C ALA A 163 14.61 14.84 2.38
N GLN A 164 14.17 13.78 3.07
CA GLN A 164 12.78 13.59 3.45
C GLN A 164 12.28 14.69 4.39
N ALA A 165 13.07 15.09 5.38
CA ALA A 165 12.69 16.17 6.31
C ALA A 165 12.43 17.49 5.57
N VAL A 166 13.33 17.86 4.64
CA VAL A 166 13.15 19.07 3.81
C VAL A 166 11.93 18.95 2.90
N ALA A 167 11.77 17.81 2.23
CA ALA A 167 10.61 17.59 1.35
C ALA A 167 9.29 17.63 2.15
N ALA A 168 9.22 16.96 3.30
CA ALA A 168 8.03 16.92 4.14
C ALA A 168 7.71 18.29 4.76
N ARG A 169 8.72 19.04 5.19
CA ARG A 169 8.55 20.43 5.69
C ARG A 169 7.98 21.31 4.60
N THR A 170 8.56 21.25 3.42
CA THR A 170 8.14 22.05 2.27
C THR A 170 6.70 21.74 1.87
N TYR A 171 6.36 20.44 1.80
CA TYR A 171 4.98 19.99 1.53
C TYR A 171 4.00 20.53 2.58
N ALA A 172 4.30 20.39 3.87
CA ALA A 172 3.44 20.87 4.95
C ALA A 172 3.22 22.37 4.87
N MET A 173 4.27 23.15 4.59
CA MET A 173 4.17 24.61 4.40
C MET A 173 3.35 24.96 3.17
N GLN A 174 3.56 24.29 2.06
CA GLN A 174 2.74 24.49 0.86
C GLN A 174 1.25 24.21 1.16
N ARG A 175 0.94 23.13 1.89
CA ARG A 175 -0.43 22.82 2.31
C ARG A 175 -1.01 23.87 3.25
N LYS A 176 -0.23 24.40 4.21
CA LYS A 176 -0.64 25.47 5.11
C LYS A 176 -1.10 26.71 4.33
N TYR A 177 -0.33 27.15 3.35
CA TYR A 177 -0.66 28.31 2.53
C TYR A 177 -1.82 28.04 1.55
N ALA A 178 -1.99 26.80 1.09
CA ALA A 178 -3.09 26.39 0.23
C ALA A 178 -4.39 26.08 1.00
N SER A 179 -4.34 25.81 2.32
CA SER A 179 -5.49 25.36 3.12
C SER A 179 -6.61 26.40 3.25
N GLY A 180 -6.26 27.68 3.11
CA GLY A 180 -7.20 28.78 3.23
C GLY A 180 -7.80 28.87 4.64
N ARG A 181 -9.15 28.77 4.76
CA ARG A 181 -9.87 28.93 6.05
C ARG A 181 -10.38 27.61 6.63
N ARG A 182 -9.81 26.48 6.30
CA ARG A 182 -10.33 25.15 6.72
C ARG A 182 -10.21 24.85 8.22
N GLY A 183 -9.44 25.65 8.97
CA GLY A 183 -9.18 25.37 10.40
C GLY A 183 -8.03 24.39 10.65
N TRP A 184 -7.61 23.62 9.66
CA TRP A 184 -6.41 22.77 9.68
C TRP A 184 -5.64 22.86 8.37
N ASP A 185 -4.37 22.47 8.38
CA ASP A 185 -3.47 22.58 7.25
C ASP A 185 -3.28 21.23 6.56
N VAL A 186 -3.07 20.17 7.36
CA VAL A 186 -2.84 18.80 6.90
C VAL A 186 -3.68 17.81 7.72
N VAL A 187 -3.82 16.59 7.19
CA VAL A 187 -4.33 15.42 7.92
C VAL A 187 -3.21 14.44 8.23
N ASP A 188 -3.38 13.63 9.29
CA ASP A 188 -2.38 12.68 9.81
C ASP A 188 -2.35 11.32 9.09
N THR A 189 -2.90 11.25 7.88
CA THR A 189 -3.02 10.03 7.06
C THR A 189 -2.30 10.18 5.72
N THR A 190 -2.26 9.11 4.93
CA THR A 190 -1.70 9.11 3.56
C THR A 190 -2.38 10.07 2.58
N ALA A 191 -3.48 10.74 2.96
CA ALA A 191 -4.09 11.79 2.16
C ALA A 191 -3.25 13.08 2.11
N ASP A 192 -2.44 13.32 3.15
CA ASP A 192 -1.38 14.33 3.19
C ASP A 192 -0.06 13.66 3.62
N GLN A 193 0.22 13.54 4.93
CA GLN A 193 1.44 12.93 5.46
C GLN A 193 1.11 12.09 6.70
N VAL A 194 1.67 10.89 6.79
CA VAL A 194 1.46 10.02 7.95
C VAL A 194 2.15 10.64 9.17
N PHE A 195 1.36 11.10 10.13
CA PHE A 195 1.84 11.63 11.40
C PHE A 195 1.43 10.71 12.55
N LYS A 196 2.38 10.33 13.41
CA LYS A 196 2.14 9.41 14.53
C LYS A 196 2.62 9.93 15.89
N GLY A 197 2.96 11.23 15.97
CA GLY A 197 3.49 11.84 17.19
C GLY A 197 4.97 11.55 17.42
N TYR A 198 5.53 12.22 18.44
CA TYR A 198 6.94 12.17 18.78
C TYR A 198 7.31 10.89 19.53
N ASN A 199 8.38 10.24 19.06
CA ASN A 199 9.01 9.13 19.74
C ASN A 199 10.53 9.39 19.86
N PRO A 200 11.09 9.53 21.09
CA PRO A 200 12.51 9.82 21.28
C PRO A 200 13.46 8.68 20.85
N GLU A 201 12.94 7.49 20.58
CA GLU A 201 13.74 6.36 20.10
C GLU A 201 14.16 6.52 18.62
N TYR A 202 13.50 7.40 17.86
CA TYR A 202 13.83 7.67 16.46
C TYR A 202 14.91 8.76 16.33
N ALA A 203 16.11 8.44 16.84
CA ALA A 203 17.20 9.40 16.96
C ALA A 203 17.72 9.92 15.61
N ASN A 204 17.74 9.09 14.56
CA ASN A 204 18.22 9.51 13.25
C ASN A 204 17.22 10.44 12.55
N ALA A 205 15.93 10.15 12.65
CA ALA A 205 14.89 11.01 12.10
C ALA A 205 14.86 12.37 12.82
N ILE A 206 15.01 12.39 14.15
CA ILE A 206 15.14 13.62 14.95
C ILE A 206 16.37 14.42 14.49
N ALA A 207 17.54 13.78 14.41
CA ALA A 207 18.76 14.44 13.95
C ALA A 207 18.63 15.00 12.52
N ALA A 208 17.96 14.28 11.62
CA ALA A 208 17.73 14.74 10.25
C ALA A 208 16.86 16.01 10.20
N VAL A 209 15.84 16.09 11.03
CA VAL A 209 14.98 17.27 11.17
C VAL A 209 15.78 18.44 11.76
N ASP A 210 16.51 18.21 12.85
CA ASP A 210 17.31 19.25 13.54
C ASP A 210 18.39 19.83 12.62
N GLU A 211 19.15 18.99 11.92
CA GLU A 211 20.24 19.41 11.05
C GLU A 211 19.75 20.14 9.79
N THR A 212 18.48 19.96 9.41
CA THR A 212 17.84 20.66 8.29
C THR A 212 16.79 21.68 8.74
N CYS A 213 16.78 22.06 10.02
CA CYS A 213 15.80 22.97 10.59
C CYS A 213 15.62 24.24 9.74
N GLY A 214 14.36 24.58 9.44
CA GLY A 214 13.98 25.74 8.67
C GLY A 214 14.20 25.62 7.15
N VAL A 215 14.90 24.62 6.65
CA VAL A 215 15.16 24.48 5.21
C VAL A 215 13.92 24.02 4.48
N VAL A 216 13.53 24.76 3.44
CA VAL A 216 12.38 24.50 2.57
C VAL A 216 12.77 24.63 1.09
N GLY A 217 11.99 24.02 0.21
CA GLY A 217 12.09 24.19 -1.22
C GLY A 217 11.18 25.32 -1.72
N VAL A 218 11.73 26.16 -2.58
CA VAL A 218 11.01 27.30 -3.17
C VAL A 218 11.08 27.22 -4.70
N TYR A 219 9.97 27.51 -5.35
CA TYR A 219 9.88 27.62 -6.80
C TYR A 219 8.95 28.77 -7.17
N ASN A 220 9.42 29.69 -8.01
CA ASN A 220 8.67 30.89 -8.41
C ASN A 220 8.13 31.68 -7.19
N ASP A 221 8.99 31.95 -6.21
CA ASP A 221 8.70 32.70 -4.97
C ASP A 221 7.57 32.09 -4.11
N ALA A 222 7.31 30.78 -4.24
CA ALA A 222 6.33 30.06 -3.45
C ALA A 222 6.90 28.72 -2.95
N PHE A 223 6.33 28.18 -1.86
CA PHE A 223 6.69 26.84 -1.38
C PHE A 223 6.41 25.80 -2.46
N ALA A 224 7.40 24.99 -2.77
CA ALA A 224 7.28 23.91 -3.72
C ALA A 224 6.35 22.79 -3.19
N ALA A 225 5.57 22.17 -4.06
CA ALA A 225 4.86 20.94 -3.72
C ALA A 225 5.84 19.76 -3.81
N CYS A 226 6.61 19.52 -2.75
CA CYS A 226 7.60 18.45 -2.71
C CYS A 226 6.89 17.09 -2.52
N TYR A 227 6.26 16.58 -3.57
CA TYR A 227 5.65 15.25 -3.56
C TYR A 227 6.73 14.18 -3.42
N TYR A 228 6.43 13.11 -2.69
CA TYR A 228 7.31 11.96 -2.55
C TYR A 228 6.50 10.66 -2.52
N THR A 229 7.15 9.56 -2.83
CA THR A 229 6.53 8.24 -2.95
C THR A 229 7.47 7.17 -2.41
N ALA A 230 6.95 6.03 -1.98
CA ALA A 230 7.80 4.96 -1.47
C ALA A 230 8.78 4.45 -2.52
N SER A 231 8.32 4.25 -3.77
CA SER A 231 9.13 3.86 -4.93
C SER A 231 8.47 4.37 -6.20
N ASN A 232 9.27 4.84 -7.17
CA ASN A 232 8.77 5.28 -8.47
C ASN A 232 8.98 4.23 -9.59
N GLY A 233 9.57 3.08 -9.26
CA GLY A 233 9.77 1.98 -10.21
C GLY A 233 10.80 2.27 -11.30
N GLY A 234 11.71 3.21 -11.08
CA GLY A 234 12.82 3.55 -12.01
C GLY A 234 12.57 4.76 -12.90
N GLU A 235 11.46 5.48 -12.72
CA GLU A 235 11.19 6.73 -13.45
C GLU A 235 10.36 7.68 -12.57
N VAL A 236 10.81 8.90 -12.39
CA VAL A 236 10.03 9.98 -11.78
C VAL A 236 8.90 10.37 -12.74
N ALA A 237 7.65 10.35 -12.26
CA ALA A 237 6.49 10.82 -13.01
C ALA A 237 6.28 12.33 -12.84
N GLU A 238 5.73 12.96 -13.87
CA GLU A 238 5.25 14.35 -13.75
C GLU A 238 3.91 14.39 -13.00
N PRO A 239 3.65 15.44 -12.19
CA PRO A 239 2.38 15.55 -11.47
C PRO A 239 1.15 15.49 -12.40
N GLY A 240 1.25 16.05 -13.61
CA GLY A 240 0.19 16.01 -14.62
C GLY A 240 -0.15 14.62 -15.16
N ASP A 241 0.76 13.65 -15.02
CA ASP A 241 0.54 12.26 -15.43
C ASP A 241 -0.37 11.48 -14.45
N VAL A 242 -0.52 12.03 -13.23
CA VAL A 242 -1.19 11.35 -12.11
C VAL A 242 -2.42 12.15 -11.66
N TRP A 243 -2.32 13.48 -11.61
CA TRP A 243 -3.40 14.32 -11.12
C TRP A 243 -3.78 15.42 -12.09
N SER A 244 -5.06 15.54 -12.39
CA SER A 244 -5.58 16.70 -13.13
C SER A 244 -5.51 17.96 -12.27
N GLY A 245 -4.95 19.03 -12.80
CA GLY A 245 -4.92 20.33 -12.11
C GLY A 245 -3.82 20.47 -11.04
N SER A 246 -2.71 19.79 -11.22
CA SER A 246 -1.57 19.76 -10.27
C SER A 246 -0.82 21.08 -10.09
N GLY A 247 -1.23 22.16 -10.76
CA GLY A 247 -0.58 23.47 -10.68
C GLY A 247 0.75 23.55 -11.43
N ASP A 248 1.53 24.63 -11.17
CA ASP A 248 2.87 24.80 -11.75
C ASP A 248 3.90 24.02 -10.91
N CYS A 249 4.24 22.84 -11.39
CA CYS A 249 5.26 21.95 -10.80
C CYS A 249 6.41 21.70 -11.79
N GLY A 250 6.79 22.72 -12.58
CA GLY A 250 7.81 22.60 -13.62
C GLY A 250 9.20 22.15 -13.15
N TYR A 251 9.44 22.11 -11.85
CA TYR A 251 10.62 21.54 -11.20
C TYR A 251 10.52 20.01 -10.95
N ILE A 252 9.38 19.38 -11.17
CA ILE A 252 9.22 17.93 -11.17
C ILE A 252 9.04 17.48 -12.61
N THR A 253 10.10 16.97 -13.21
CA THR A 253 10.12 16.54 -14.61
C THR A 253 10.31 15.05 -14.72
N ARG A 254 9.74 14.42 -15.76
CA ARG A 254 9.92 13.00 -16.01
C ARG A 254 11.38 12.72 -16.37
N HIS A 255 12.00 11.83 -15.62
CA HIS A 255 13.35 11.34 -15.89
C HIS A 255 13.57 9.95 -15.29
N ALA A 256 14.56 9.22 -15.81
CA ALA A 256 14.92 7.92 -15.28
C ALA A 256 15.51 8.03 -13.87
N ASP A 257 15.11 7.11 -13.00
CA ASP A 257 15.65 6.96 -11.64
C ASP A 257 16.38 5.60 -11.49
N PRO A 258 17.65 5.53 -11.86
CA PRO A 258 18.41 4.31 -11.73
C PRO A 258 18.61 3.89 -10.26
N TYR A 259 18.60 4.82 -9.33
CA TYR A 259 18.79 4.56 -7.92
C TYR A 259 17.60 3.80 -7.29
N ASP A 260 16.38 4.16 -7.70
CA ASP A 260 15.20 3.38 -7.30
C ASP A 260 15.21 2.00 -7.97
N LEU A 261 15.54 1.94 -9.25
CA LEU A 261 15.56 0.69 -10.00
C LEU A 261 16.60 -0.32 -9.46
N GLU A 262 17.78 0.16 -9.04
CA GLU A 262 18.84 -0.65 -8.47
C GLU A 262 18.56 -1.10 -7.03
N ASN A 263 17.69 -0.40 -6.30
CA ASN A 263 17.33 -0.80 -4.94
C ASN A 263 16.49 -2.10 -4.97
N PRO A 264 16.98 -3.22 -4.41
CA PRO A 264 16.25 -4.49 -4.46
C PRO A 264 14.90 -4.45 -3.73
N ARG A 265 14.69 -3.47 -2.84
CA ARG A 265 13.41 -3.28 -2.14
C ARG A 265 12.37 -2.51 -2.95
N SER A 266 12.74 -2.01 -4.14
CA SER A 266 11.81 -1.39 -5.09
C SER A 266 11.08 -2.41 -5.96
N LEU A 267 11.55 -3.66 -6.00
CA LEU A 267 10.81 -4.77 -6.60
C LEU A 267 9.67 -5.16 -5.66
N LEU A 268 8.43 -5.01 -6.13
CA LEU A 268 7.24 -5.33 -5.34
C LEU A 268 6.91 -6.81 -5.42
N THR A 269 6.82 -7.31 -6.65
CA THR A 269 6.49 -8.70 -6.93
C THR A 269 7.04 -9.09 -8.29
N ALA A 270 7.25 -10.38 -8.49
CA ALA A 270 7.70 -10.94 -9.76
C ALA A 270 6.98 -12.27 -10.02
N LEU A 271 6.58 -12.48 -11.27
CA LEU A 271 6.09 -13.75 -11.79
C LEU A 271 7.15 -14.31 -12.73
N ASN A 272 7.77 -15.43 -12.33
CA ASN A 272 8.60 -16.21 -13.21
C ASN A 272 7.77 -17.36 -13.79
N PHE A 273 7.89 -17.61 -15.08
CA PHE A 273 7.18 -18.70 -15.72
C PHE A 273 8.02 -19.29 -16.87
N SER A 274 7.87 -20.59 -17.07
CA SER A 274 8.51 -21.31 -18.16
C SER A 274 7.85 -20.96 -19.52
N ALA A 275 8.63 -20.97 -20.58
CA ALA A 275 8.11 -20.65 -21.91
C ALA A 275 6.95 -21.57 -22.33
N ASP A 276 6.92 -22.82 -21.88
CA ASP A 276 5.84 -23.79 -22.15
C ASP A 276 4.63 -23.64 -21.19
N LEU A 277 4.67 -22.68 -20.26
CA LEU A 277 3.65 -22.39 -19.28
C LEU A 277 3.28 -23.57 -18.36
N SER A 278 4.17 -24.56 -18.22
CA SER A 278 3.90 -25.77 -17.41
C SER A 278 3.80 -25.48 -15.91
N ASP A 279 4.34 -24.38 -15.47
CA ASP A 279 4.43 -23.93 -14.08
C ASP A 279 3.51 -22.75 -13.71
N CYS A 280 2.70 -22.24 -14.66
CA CYS A 280 1.79 -21.11 -14.43
C CYS A 280 0.42 -21.29 -15.10
N ASP A 281 -0.46 -22.07 -14.47
CA ASP A 281 -1.80 -22.37 -14.99
C ASP A 281 -2.68 -21.11 -15.15
N ALA A 282 -2.56 -20.14 -14.24
CA ALA A 282 -3.36 -18.91 -14.28
C ALA A 282 -3.02 -18.07 -15.53
N LEU A 283 -1.73 -17.86 -15.81
CA LEU A 283 -1.31 -17.16 -17.02
C LEU A 283 -1.65 -17.94 -18.28
N ARG A 284 -1.47 -19.27 -18.25
CA ARG A 284 -1.87 -20.16 -19.36
C ARG A 284 -3.35 -19.97 -19.72
N GLN A 285 -4.24 -19.92 -18.72
CA GLN A 285 -5.67 -19.75 -18.92
C GLN A 285 -6.00 -18.39 -19.53
N LEU A 286 -5.42 -17.30 -19.00
CA LEU A 286 -5.62 -15.95 -19.56
C LEU A 286 -5.19 -15.86 -21.03
N LEU A 287 -4.01 -16.41 -21.35
CA LEU A 287 -3.51 -16.43 -22.73
C LEU A 287 -4.36 -17.31 -23.63
N ALA A 288 -4.86 -18.46 -23.15
CA ALA A 288 -5.75 -19.34 -23.91
C ALA A 288 -7.10 -18.67 -24.19
N ASP A 289 -7.66 -17.97 -23.22
CA ASP A 289 -8.93 -17.25 -23.42
C ASP A 289 -8.80 -16.16 -24.51
N LYS A 290 -7.68 -15.42 -24.51
CA LYS A 290 -7.38 -14.42 -25.55
C LYS A 290 -7.09 -15.05 -26.91
N ALA A 291 -6.31 -16.13 -26.94
CA ALA A 291 -5.99 -16.87 -28.16
C ALA A 291 -7.24 -17.49 -28.79
N GLY A 292 -8.17 -17.98 -27.97
CA GLY A 292 -9.44 -18.55 -28.43
C GLY A 292 -10.34 -17.58 -29.20
N ALA A 293 -10.17 -16.27 -29.01
CA ALA A 293 -10.85 -15.25 -29.81
C ALA A 293 -10.28 -15.12 -31.24
N GLN A 294 -9.06 -15.62 -31.49
CA GLN A 294 -8.34 -15.51 -32.77
C GLN A 294 -8.22 -16.87 -33.50
N LEU A 295 -8.33 -17.97 -32.76
CA LEU A 295 -8.17 -19.32 -33.27
C LEU A 295 -9.52 -20.04 -33.34
N ASP A 296 -9.86 -20.56 -34.54
CA ASP A 296 -11.05 -21.37 -34.72
C ASP A 296 -10.76 -22.84 -34.37
N GLY A 297 -11.68 -23.49 -33.67
CA GLY A 297 -11.64 -24.91 -33.39
C GLY A 297 -10.87 -25.31 -32.13
N ILE A 298 -10.35 -26.53 -32.08
CA ILE A 298 -9.60 -27.06 -30.95
C ILE A 298 -8.13 -26.64 -31.11
N PHE A 299 -7.54 -26.02 -30.06
CA PHE A 299 -6.16 -25.63 -30.06
C PHE A 299 -5.50 -25.93 -28.69
N GLU A 300 -4.17 -25.94 -28.67
CA GLU A 300 -3.33 -26.05 -27.49
C GLU A 300 -2.24 -25.00 -27.58
N LEU A 301 -2.02 -24.23 -26.50
CA LEU A 301 -0.85 -23.36 -26.38
C LEU A 301 0.40 -24.24 -26.18
N VAL A 302 1.43 -24.02 -27.02
CA VAL A 302 2.69 -24.76 -26.98
C VAL A 302 3.70 -24.00 -26.14
N ARG A 303 3.88 -22.71 -26.44
CA ARG A 303 4.86 -21.86 -25.74
C ARG A 303 4.61 -20.38 -25.98
N VAL A 304 5.20 -19.59 -25.09
CA VAL A 304 5.43 -18.15 -25.24
C VAL A 304 6.77 -17.96 -25.94
N ASP A 305 6.79 -17.27 -27.05
CA ASP A 305 8.00 -16.99 -27.84
C ASP A 305 8.65 -15.66 -27.46
N ALA A 306 7.84 -14.65 -27.11
CA ALA A 306 8.28 -13.35 -26.64
C ALA A 306 7.21 -12.68 -25.76
N VAL A 307 7.66 -11.79 -24.88
CA VAL A 307 6.79 -10.90 -24.10
C VAL A 307 7.38 -9.50 -24.14
N GLU A 308 6.56 -8.51 -24.52
CA GLU A 308 6.98 -7.12 -24.63
C GLU A 308 5.97 -6.18 -23.96
N PRO A 309 6.40 -5.21 -23.15
CA PRO A 309 5.54 -4.12 -22.69
C PRO A 309 5.16 -3.22 -23.87
N VAL A 310 3.85 -2.89 -23.96
CA VAL A 310 3.30 -2.05 -25.03
C VAL A 310 2.37 -0.98 -24.43
N ASP A 311 1.96 -0.02 -25.25
CA ASP A 311 1.04 1.05 -24.90
C ASP A 311 1.47 1.86 -23.66
N PRO A 312 2.59 2.61 -23.74
CA PRO A 312 3.02 3.49 -22.65
C PRO A 312 2.02 4.63 -22.43
N ASP A 313 1.58 4.83 -21.19
CA ASP A 313 0.70 5.92 -20.79
C ASP A 313 1.25 6.70 -19.59
N PRO A 314 1.58 8.00 -19.75
CA PRO A 314 1.54 8.75 -21.01
C PRO A 314 2.64 8.33 -22.00
N ALA A 315 2.47 8.73 -23.26
CA ALA A 315 3.43 8.41 -24.31
C ALA A 315 4.86 8.83 -23.92
N GLY A 316 5.81 7.90 -24.07
CA GLY A 316 7.22 8.09 -23.74
C GLY A 316 7.57 7.82 -22.27
N SER A 317 6.61 7.42 -21.43
CA SER A 317 6.87 6.92 -20.08
C SER A 317 7.25 5.43 -20.09
N THR A 318 7.72 4.94 -18.95
CA THR A 318 7.93 3.50 -18.72
C THR A 318 6.74 2.83 -18.03
N ARG A 319 5.62 3.55 -17.87
CA ARG A 319 4.36 2.98 -17.40
C ARG A 319 3.59 2.42 -18.60
N TYR A 320 3.59 1.12 -18.74
CA TYR A 320 2.90 0.41 -19.81
C TYR A 320 1.53 -0.08 -19.35
N THR A 321 0.54 -0.03 -20.22
CA THR A 321 -0.84 -0.46 -19.92
C THR A 321 -1.14 -1.86 -20.41
N ALA A 322 -0.30 -2.43 -21.28
CA ALA A 322 -0.46 -3.80 -21.77
C ALA A 322 0.89 -4.53 -21.92
N LEU A 323 0.84 -5.86 -21.83
CA LEU A 323 1.90 -6.78 -22.26
C LEU A 323 1.43 -7.55 -23.47
N ARG A 324 2.22 -7.51 -24.54
CA ARG A 324 2.04 -8.34 -25.74
C ARG A 324 2.82 -9.63 -25.60
N PHE A 325 2.11 -10.75 -25.80
CA PHE A 325 2.67 -12.09 -25.80
C PHE A 325 2.62 -12.63 -27.21
N ASP A 326 3.78 -13.00 -27.78
CA ASP A 326 3.86 -13.77 -29.00
C ASP A 326 3.85 -15.26 -28.63
N LEU A 327 2.93 -16.01 -29.21
CA LEU A 327 2.61 -17.37 -28.82
C LEU A 327 2.74 -18.32 -30.02
N THR A 328 3.22 -19.54 -29.77
CA THR A 328 3.04 -20.68 -30.64
C THR A 328 1.92 -21.56 -30.10
N ALA A 329 0.92 -21.84 -30.94
CA ALA A 329 -0.19 -22.75 -30.65
C ALA A 329 -0.28 -23.86 -31.69
N ARG A 330 -0.79 -25.04 -31.30
CA ARG A 330 -1.21 -26.08 -32.23
C ARG A 330 -2.71 -26.04 -32.39
N VAL A 331 -3.20 -26.06 -33.66
CA VAL A 331 -4.61 -26.02 -34.02
C VAL A 331 -4.98 -27.31 -34.75
N GLN A 332 -6.08 -27.93 -34.37
CA GLN A 332 -6.60 -29.06 -35.11
C GLN A 332 -7.22 -28.61 -36.43
N VAL A 333 -6.69 -29.11 -37.53
CA VAL A 333 -7.25 -28.89 -38.85
C VAL A 333 -7.84 -30.20 -39.40
N PRO A 334 -8.92 -30.15 -40.21
CA PRO A 334 -9.42 -31.33 -40.88
C PRO A 334 -8.30 -31.97 -41.72
N ALA A 335 -8.14 -33.28 -41.64
CA ALA A 335 -7.21 -33.98 -42.52
C ALA A 335 -7.53 -33.66 -43.98
N PRO A 336 -6.52 -33.44 -44.82
CA PRO A 336 -6.75 -33.17 -46.25
C PRO A 336 -7.56 -34.32 -46.82
N THR A 337 -8.73 -34.00 -47.38
CA THR A 337 -9.54 -34.98 -48.11
C THR A 337 -8.69 -35.46 -49.28
N ALA A 338 -8.39 -36.75 -49.32
CA ALA A 338 -7.66 -37.31 -50.46
C ALA A 338 -8.42 -36.94 -51.73
N GLU A 339 -7.81 -36.23 -52.65
CA GLU A 339 -8.37 -36.02 -53.98
C GLU A 339 -8.76 -37.38 -54.55
N PRO A 340 -9.98 -37.55 -55.10
CA PRO A 340 -10.33 -38.80 -55.70
C PRO A 340 -9.32 -39.09 -56.82
N THR A 341 -8.57 -40.16 -56.64
CA THR A 341 -7.66 -40.65 -57.69
C THR A 341 -8.54 -40.94 -58.89
N VAL A 342 -8.46 -40.08 -59.89
CA VAL A 342 -9.10 -40.33 -61.19
C VAL A 342 -8.40 -41.51 -61.82
N GLU A 343 -9.01 -42.70 -61.73
CA GLU A 343 -8.53 -43.84 -62.53
C GLU A 343 -8.45 -43.42 -63.99
N PRO A 344 -7.35 -43.72 -64.68
CA PRO A 344 -7.26 -43.39 -66.10
C PRO A 344 -8.30 -44.19 -66.86
N SER A 345 -9.24 -43.48 -67.52
CA SER A 345 -10.23 -44.04 -68.42
C SER A 345 -9.58 -44.98 -69.46
N PRO A 346 -10.03 -46.23 -69.65
CA PRO A 346 -9.43 -47.14 -70.65
C PRO A 346 -9.59 -46.58 -72.07
N SER A 347 -8.47 -46.46 -72.79
CA SER A 347 -8.47 -46.10 -74.22
C SER A 347 -9.33 -47.04 -75.07
N PRO A 348 -10.03 -46.50 -76.04
CA PRO A 348 -10.87 -47.33 -76.92
C PRO A 348 -9.99 -48.14 -77.88
N SER A 349 -9.98 -49.47 -77.72
CA SER A 349 -9.44 -50.39 -78.75
C SER A 349 -10.46 -50.75 -79.81
N ALA A 350 -9.94 -50.79 -81.00
CA ALA A 350 -10.49 -50.90 -82.30
C ALA A 350 -11.60 -51.94 -82.54
N VAL A 351 -12.49 -51.51 -83.38
CA VAL A 351 -13.56 -52.25 -84.05
C VAL A 351 -13.02 -53.50 -84.78
N SER A 352 -13.60 -54.66 -84.54
CA SER A 352 -13.55 -55.78 -85.52
C SER A 352 -14.97 -56.34 -85.73
N THR A 353 -15.35 -56.23 -87.01
CA THR A 353 -16.56 -56.73 -87.60
C THR A 353 -16.60 -58.28 -87.70
N ALA A 354 -17.75 -58.92 -87.34
CA ALA A 354 -18.25 -60.14 -88.00
C ALA A 354 -19.68 -60.44 -87.54
N THR A 355 -20.51 -60.69 -88.54
CA THR A 355 -21.93 -60.91 -88.75
C THR A 355 -22.40 -62.34 -88.39
N PRO A 356 -23.66 -62.73 -88.55
CA PRO A 356 -24.60 -63.07 -87.45
C PRO A 356 -25.16 -64.51 -87.52
N ALA A 357 -26.06 -64.71 -86.61
CA ALA A 357 -27.23 -65.67 -86.67
C ALA A 357 -26.99 -67.13 -86.20
N PRO A 358 -28.04 -67.87 -85.86
CA PRO A 358 -29.40 -67.49 -85.53
C PRO A 358 -30.01 -68.22 -84.27
N THR A 359 -31.13 -67.69 -83.84
CA THR A 359 -32.32 -68.28 -83.20
C THR A 359 -32.34 -69.72 -82.69
N GLU A 360 -32.83 -69.93 -81.51
CA GLU A 360 -34.06 -70.63 -81.13
C GLU A 360 -34.38 -70.51 -79.64
N ARG A 361 -35.48 -70.00 -79.30
CA ARG A 361 -36.80 -70.46 -78.80
C ARG A 361 -36.78 -71.29 -77.48
N PHE A 362 -37.57 -70.71 -76.58
CA PHE A 362 -38.47 -71.31 -75.57
C PHE A 362 -37.98 -72.28 -74.51
N SER A 363 -38.18 -71.94 -73.21
CA SER A 363 -39.30 -72.53 -72.45
C SER A 363 -39.37 -71.96 -71.02
N LEU A 364 -40.62 -71.74 -70.62
CA LEU A 364 -41.12 -71.49 -69.30
C LEU A 364 -40.75 -72.54 -68.26
N PHE A 365 -40.64 -72.19 -67.06
CA PHE A 365 -41.28 -72.64 -65.81
C PHE A 365 -40.36 -72.60 -64.62
N SER A 366 -40.73 -71.69 -63.70
CA SER A 366 -41.03 -71.88 -62.25
C SER A 366 -40.12 -72.73 -61.40
N PHE A 367 -39.64 -72.16 -60.34
CA PHE A 367 -40.15 -72.39 -58.97
C PHE A 367 -39.12 -71.84 -57.92
N PHE A 368 -39.63 -71.05 -57.01
CA PHE A 368 -39.25 -70.80 -55.64
C PHE A 368 -37.86 -71.22 -55.12
N GLY A 369 -37.11 -70.22 -54.55
CA GLY A 369 -36.01 -70.45 -53.65
C GLY A 369 -35.46 -69.10 -53.17
N GLY A 370 -35.97 -68.63 -52.02
CA GLY A 370 -35.52 -67.40 -51.42
C GLY A 370 -34.03 -67.49 -50.96
N GLY A 371 -33.24 -66.62 -51.51
CA GLY A 371 -31.89 -66.31 -51.02
C GLY A 371 -31.79 -64.82 -50.78
N ALA A 372 -31.82 -64.45 -49.55
CA ALA A 372 -31.59 -63.09 -49.16
C ALA A 372 -30.19 -62.66 -49.64
N VAL A 373 -30.13 -61.73 -50.54
CA VAL A 373 -28.91 -60.98 -50.86
C VAL A 373 -28.72 -60.01 -49.74
N GLN A 374 -27.79 -60.36 -48.80
CA GLN A 374 -27.26 -59.37 -47.88
C GLN A 374 -26.53 -58.33 -48.70
N SER A 375 -27.15 -57.16 -48.81
CA SER A 375 -26.45 -55.92 -49.18
C SER A 375 -25.37 -55.67 -48.13
N ALA A 376 -24.11 -55.86 -48.47
CA ALA A 376 -23.01 -55.46 -47.67
C ALA A 376 -23.09 -53.92 -47.45
N SER A 377 -23.49 -53.53 -46.28
CA SER A 377 -23.35 -52.12 -45.84
C SER A 377 -21.87 -51.71 -46.03
N PRO A 378 -21.60 -50.59 -46.69
CA PRO A 378 -20.21 -50.13 -46.80
C PRO A 378 -19.64 -50.00 -45.35
N ALA A 379 -18.47 -50.54 -45.12
CA ALA A 379 -17.74 -50.36 -43.87
C ALA A 379 -17.67 -48.86 -43.54
N PRO A 380 -17.87 -48.45 -42.29
CA PRO A 380 -17.73 -47.06 -41.91
C PRO A 380 -16.34 -46.60 -42.33
N THR A 381 -16.29 -45.63 -43.24
CA THR A 381 -15.06 -44.94 -43.61
C THR A 381 -14.52 -44.35 -42.35
N ALA A 382 -13.37 -44.81 -41.89
CA ALA A 382 -12.70 -44.24 -40.73
C ALA A 382 -12.56 -42.72 -40.99
N THR A 383 -13.14 -41.91 -40.10
CA THR A 383 -12.93 -40.46 -40.13
C THR A 383 -11.45 -40.25 -39.98
N PRO A 384 -10.76 -39.57 -40.90
CA PRO A 384 -9.34 -39.37 -40.78
C PRO A 384 -9.03 -38.62 -39.45
N GLU A 385 -8.01 -39.06 -38.76
CA GLU A 385 -7.59 -38.38 -37.53
C GLU A 385 -7.22 -36.93 -37.81
N PRO A 386 -7.62 -35.98 -36.98
CA PRO A 386 -7.30 -34.57 -37.19
C PRO A 386 -5.79 -34.36 -37.16
N VAL A 387 -5.31 -33.48 -38.03
CA VAL A 387 -3.90 -33.11 -38.12
C VAL A 387 -3.68 -31.85 -37.29
N TRP A 388 -2.58 -31.77 -36.56
CA TRP A 388 -2.17 -30.59 -35.80
C TRP A 388 -1.25 -29.72 -36.65
N GLU A 389 -1.57 -28.42 -36.78
CA GLU A 389 -0.72 -27.41 -37.41
C GLU A 389 -0.24 -26.41 -36.39
N GLU A 390 1.04 -26.05 -36.39
CA GLU A 390 1.57 -24.95 -35.57
C GLU A 390 1.22 -23.62 -36.20
N ARG A 391 0.74 -22.69 -35.38
CA ARG A 391 0.43 -21.29 -35.71
C ARG A 391 1.02 -20.37 -34.70
N THR A 392 1.54 -19.24 -35.18
CA THR A 392 2.00 -18.13 -34.33
C THR A 392 0.92 -17.06 -34.29
N LEU A 393 0.71 -16.47 -33.12
CA LEU A 393 -0.22 -15.37 -32.90
C LEU A 393 0.28 -14.48 -31.80
N SER A 394 -0.22 -13.23 -31.77
CA SER A 394 0.06 -12.29 -30.69
C SER A 394 -1.23 -11.97 -29.96
N VAL A 395 -1.17 -11.97 -28.64
CA VAL A 395 -2.27 -11.53 -27.76
C VAL A 395 -1.77 -10.46 -26.79
N GLU A 396 -2.67 -9.59 -26.35
CA GLU A 396 -2.35 -8.56 -25.37
C GLU A 396 -3.16 -8.78 -24.09
N LEU A 397 -2.46 -8.67 -22.96
CA LEU A 397 -3.07 -8.66 -21.64
C LEU A 397 -2.91 -7.25 -21.04
N ALA A 398 -4.01 -6.72 -20.49
CA ALA A 398 -3.99 -5.46 -19.75
C ALA A 398 -3.15 -5.61 -18.46
N VAL A 399 -2.23 -4.64 -18.22
CA VAL A 399 -1.33 -4.69 -17.06
C VAL A 399 -2.12 -4.66 -15.76
N TYR A 400 -3.11 -3.79 -15.65
CA TYR A 400 -3.80 -3.58 -14.38
C TYR A 400 -4.89 -4.63 -14.13
N ASP A 401 -5.82 -4.80 -15.05
CA ASP A 401 -6.96 -5.70 -14.85
C ASP A 401 -6.57 -7.19 -14.91
N GLU A 402 -5.69 -7.57 -15.85
CA GLU A 402 -5.40 -8.98 -16.15
C GLU A 402 -4.09 -9.47 -15.51
N ILE A 403 -3.03 -8.67 -15.53
CA ILE A 403 -1.74 -9.05 -14.93
C ILE A 403 -1.73 -8.74 -13.43
N LYS A 404 -1.99 -7.48 -13.05
CA LYS A 404 -1.97 -7.05 -11.66
C LYS A 404 -3.04 -7.75 -10.83
N ASP A 405 -4.31 -7.61 -11.23
CA ASP A 405 -5.43 -8.13 -10.45
C ASP A 405 -5.69 -9.60 -10.75
N GLY A 406 -5.66 -10.01 -12.04
CA GLY A 406 -5.93 -11.37 -12.46
C GLY A 406 -4.89 -12.39 -12.00
N LEU A 407 -3.61 -12.00 -11.88
CA LEU A 407 -2.52 -12.85 -11.39
C LEU A 407 -2.10 -12.52 -9.95
N GLY A 408 -2.75 -11.52 -9.30
CA GLY A 408 -2.46 -11.15 -7.92
C GLY A 408 -1.08 -10.53 -7.72
N LEU A 409 -0.57 -9.77 -8.69
CA LEU A 409 0.75 -9.18 -8.67
C LEU A 409 0.78 -7.73 -8.16
N GLY A 410 -0.37 -7.11 -7.88
CA GLY A 410 -0.48 -5.73 -7.43
C GLY A 410 -0.43 -5.57 -5.93
N LEU A 411 0.11 -4.43 -5.47
CA LEU A 411 0.13 -4.03 -4.06
C LEU A 411 -0.46 -2.63 -3.84
N ASN A 412 -0.63 -1.83 -4.90
CA ASN A 412 -1.26 -0.51 -4.83
C ASN A 412 -2.78 -0.60 -4.95
N GLY A 413 -3.47 0.33 -4.30
CA GLY A 413 -4.91 0.52 -4.52
C GLY A 413 -5.25 1.28 -5.80
N GLY A 414 -4.25 1.83 -6.52
CA GLY A 414 -4.38 2.53 -7.79
C GLY A 414 -3.46 1.93 -8.87
N ASP A 415 -3.56 2.41 -10.11
CA ASP A 415 -2.85 1.88 -11.28
C ASP A 415 -1.55 2.65 -11.52
N TYR A 416 -0.60 2.47 -10.61
CA TYR A 416 0.70 3.16 -10.63
C TYR A 416 1.88 2.24 -10.95
N GLU A 417 1.66 0.92 -10.90
CA GLU A 417 2.72 -0.06 -11.10
C GLU A 417 3.38 0.10 -12.46
N ARG A 418 4.69 -0.13 -12.49
CA ARG A 418 5.50 -0.22 -13.69
C ARG A 418 5.88 -1.67 -13.90
N VAL A 419 5.56 -2.17 -15.08
CA VAL A 419 5.87 -3.52 -15.49
C VAL A 419 7.16 -3.55 -16.28
N SER A 420 8.01 -4.51 -15.98
CA SER A 420 9.15 -4.86 -16.82
C SER A 420 9.17 -6.35 -17.11
N VAL A 421 9.77 -6.73 -18.23
CA VAL A 421 9.89 -8.12 -18.66
C VAL A 421 11.34 -8.42 -18.97
N SER A 422 11.83 -9.56 -18.50
CA SER A 422 13.15 -10.07 -18.82
C SER A 422 13.07 -11.55 -19.22
N ALA A 423 13.94 -11.97 -20.15
CA ALA A 423 14.10 -13.39 -20.47
C ALA A 423 14.92 -14.06 -19.36
N THR A 424 14.49 -15.27 -18.97
CA THR A 424 15.21 -16.16 -18.06
C THR A 424 15.82 -17.33 -18.84
N GLU A 425 16.45 -18.29 -18.16
CA GLU A 425 17.03 -19.47 -18.81
C GLU A 425 15.96 -20.33 -19.50
N ASP A 426 14.80 -20.49 -18.86
CA ASP A 426 13.74 -21.39 -19.29
C ASP A 426 12.45 -20.66 -19.75
N GLY A 427 12.40 -19.33 -19.67
CA GLY A 427 11.18 -18.58 -20.01
C GLY A 427 11.33 -17.08 -19.77
N PHE A 428 10.42 -16.52 -18.96
CA PHE A 428 10.32 -15.08 -18.74
C PHE A 428 10.05 -14.74 -17.27
N ALA A 429 10.44 -13.53 -16.89
CA ALA A 429 10.07 -12.89 -15.63
C ALA A 429 9.30 -11.60 -15.93
N ILE A 430 8.10 -11.46 -15.34
CA ILE A 430 7.32 -10.22 -15.28
C ILE A 430 7.55 -9.64 -13.89
N GLU A 431 8.13 -8.45 -13.83
CA GLU A 431 8.40 -7.74 -12.58
C GLU A 431 7.49 -6.52 -12.46
N MET A 432 6.89 -6.33 -11.26
CA MET A 432 6.08 -5.17 -10.94
C MET A 432 6.81 -4.30 -9.92
N ARG A 433 6.92 -3.01 -10.22
CA ARG A 433 7.60 -1.98 -9.42
C ARG A 433 6.69 -0.77 -9.26
N CYS A 434 7.13 0.24 -8.50
CA CYS A 434 6.42 1.45 -8.11
C CYS A 434 5.36 1.23 -7.01
N TYR A 435 5.68 1.69 -5.80
CA TYR A 435 4.75 1.71 -4.67
C TYR A 435 4.39 3.16 -4.32
N GLY A 436 3.13 3.53 -4.58
CA GLY A 436 2.61 4.89 -4.54
C GLY A 436 2.53 5.51 -5.94
N HIS A 437 2.36 6.82 -6.02
CA HIS A 437 2.04 7.55 -7.26
C HIS A 437 3.24 7.81 -8.20
N GLY A 438 4.46 7.57 -7.77
CA GLY A 438 5.67 7.73 -8.61
C GLY A 438 6.11 9.17 -8.87
N VAL A 439 5.46 10.19 -8.33
CA VAL A 439 5.76 11.62 -8.55
C VAL A 439 6.77 12.13 -7.52
N GLY A 440 7.78 12.89 -7.97
CA GLY A 440 8.76 13.52 -7.10
C GLY A 440 9.76 12.54 -6.50
N MET A 441 10.15 12.71 -5.22
CA MET A 441 11.22 11.94 -4.60
C MET A 441 10.80 10.51 -4.29
N SER A 442 11.54 9.52 -4.84
CA SER A 442 11.45 8.14 -4.37
C SER A 442 12.20 7.98 -3.06
N GLN A 443 11.52 7.48 -2.03
CA GLN A 443 12.13 7.16 -0.74
C GLN A 443 13.15 6.02 -0.88
N ARG A 444 12.88 5.01 -1.74
CA ARG A 444 13.82 3.94 -2.04
C ARG A 444 14.99 4.40 -2.87
N GLY A 445 14.77 5.30 -3.84
CA GLY A 445 15.83 5.94 -4.60
C GLY A 445 16.72 6.81 -3.73
N ALA A 446 16.14 7.67 -2.88
CA ALA A 446 16.88 8.47 -1.90
C ALA A 446 17.69 7.60 -0.93
N GLN A 447 17.11 6.48 -0.44
CA GLN A 447 17.82 5.51 0.38
C GLN A 447 19.07 4.97 -0.33
N TRP A 448 18.93 4.60 -1.59
CA TRP A 448 20.01 4.01 -2.39
C TRP A 448 21.09 5.04 -2.73
N MET A 449 20.67 6.26 -3.10
CA MET A 449 21.60 7.39 -3.32
C MET A 449 22.47 7.66 -2.10
N ALA A 450 21.85 7.73 -0.92
CA ALA A 450 22.60 8.01 0.30
C ALA A 450 23.43 6.82 0.78
N GLY A 451 22.90 5.60 0.70
CA GLY A 451 23.56 4.41 1.25
C GLY A 451 24.66 3.83 0.38
N GLU A 452 24.43 3.72 -0.94
CA GLU A 452 25.35 3.06 -1.86
C GLU A 452 26.22 4.06 -2.65
N TYR A 453 25.69 5.27 -2.88
CA TYR A 453 26.37 6.29 -3.67
C TYR A 453 26.89 7.47 -2.83
N GLU A 454 26.74 7.41 -1.51
CA GLU A 454 27.19 8.44 -0.55
C GLU A 454 26.74 9.87 -0.91
N ARG A 455 25.53 9.98 -1.52
CA ARG A 455 24.98 11.28 -1.93
C ARG A 455 24.45 12.03 -0.71
N THR A 456 24.73 13.32 -0.71
CA THR A 456 24.19 14.25 0.29
C THR A 456 22.72 14.53 0.04
N TRP A 457 21.99 14.98 1.07
CA TRP A 457 20.60 15.38 0.97
C TRP A 457 20.39 16.50 -0.07
N LEU A 458 21.38 17.39 -0.27
CA LEU A 458 21.35 18.42 -1.31
C LEU A 458 21.36 17.81 -2.69
N GLU A 459 22.24 16.83 -2.95
CA GLU A 459 22.31 16.12 -4.23
C GLU A 459 21.03 15.29 -4.49
N ILE A 460 20.45 14.69 -3.45
CA ILE A 460 19.19 13.94 -3.53
C ILE A 460 18.06 14.88 -3.94
N LEU A 461 17.89 16.02 -3.26
CA LEU A 461 16.85 16.98 -3.59
C LEU A 461 17.04 17.60 -4.98
N ALA A 462 18.29 17.90 -5.36
CA ALA A 462 18.60 18.41 -6.70
C ALA A 462 18.29 17.39 -7.81
N PHE A 463 18.40 16.10 -7.53
CA PHE A 463 18.05 15.05 -8.48
C PHE A 463 16.54 14.96 -8.68
N TYR A 464 15.75 14.94 -7.59
CA TYR A 464 14.30 14.74 -7.67
C TYR A 464 13.50 16.03 -7.98
N TYR A 465 14.07 17.19 -7.65
CA TYR A 465 13.42 18.49 -7.85
C TYR A 465 14.35 19.46 -8.58
N PRO A 466 14.74 19.14 -9.82
CA PRO A 466 15.64 20.01 -10.59
C PRO A 466 14.99 21.37 -10.86
N GLY A 467 15.67 22.45 -10.48
CA GLY A 467 15.17 23.84 -10.63
C GLY A 467 14.43 24.40 -9.41
N MET A 468 14.24 23.61 -8.35
CA MET A 468 13.83 24.10 -7.04
C MET A 468 15.04 24.72 -6.32
N SER A 469 14.87 25.92 -5.75
CA SER A 469 15.83 26.50 -4.82
C SER A 469 15.58 26.06 -3.40
N LEU A 470 16.63 26.10 -2.57
CA LEU A 470 16.52 25.80 -1.13
C LEU A 470 16.75 27.09 -0.34
N GLU A 471 15.83 27.37 0.56
CA GLU A 471 15.87 28.54 1.43
C GLU A 471 15.70 28.14 2.89
N ARG A 472 16.30 28.93 3.79
CA ARG A 472 16.14 28.75 5.22
C ARG A 472 15.25 29.84 5.79
N ILE A 473 14.14 29.41 6.42
CA ILE A 473 13.22 30.29 7.14
C ILE A 473 13.64 30.33 8.61
N ASP A 474 13.70 31.53 9.18
CA ASP A 474 13.79 31.72 10.63
C ASP A 474 12.37 31.73 11.21
N TRP A 475 11.96 30.60 11.80
CA TRP A 475 10.63 30.47 12.38
C TRP A 475 10.42 31.44 13.54
N GLN A 476 9.38 32.25 13.50
CA GLN A 476 8.95 33.09 14.61
C GLN A 476 8.16 32.25 15.64
N ARG A 477 8.82 31.28 16.25
CA ARG A 477 8.19 30.30 17.15
C ARG A 477 7.62 30.97 18.38
N PRO A 478 6.35 30.67 18.76
CA PRO A 478 5.80 31.12 20.03
C PRO A 478 6.52 30.40 21.18
N GLU A 479 7.11 31.16 22.11
CA GLU A 479 7.68 30.58 23.32
C GLU A 479 6.58 30.00 24.22
N LEU A 480 6.83 28.81 24.79
CA LEU A 480 5.95 28.25 25.79
C LEU A 480 6.03 29.10 27.06
N THR A 481 4.92 29.69 27.45
CA THR A 481 4.83 30.50 28.65
C THR A 481 4.68 29.63 29.91
N GLU A 482 5.31 30.01 31.01
CA GLU A 482 5.02 29.41 32.30
C GLU A 482 3.63 29.86 32.76
N LEU A 483 2.81 28.88 33.19
CA LEU A 483 1.61 29.21 33.94
C LEU A 483 2.06 29.73 35.31
N SER A 484 1.80 31.01 35.58
CA SER A 484 2.01 31.56 36.91
C SER A 484 1.35 30.63 37.96
N SER A 485 2.07 30.26 38.99
CA SER A 485 1.54 29.43 40.06
C SER A 485 0.21 29.99 40.55
N LEU A 486 -0.86 29.22 40.45
CA LEU A 486 -2.09 29.56 41.14
C LEU A 486 -1.79 29.68 42.64
N PRO A 487 -2.43 30.59 43.39
CA PRO A 487 -2.30 30.64 44.83
C PRO A 487 -2.46 29.25 45.44
N GLU A 488 -1.66 28.93 46.46
CA GLU A 488 -1.66 27.60 47.13
C GLU A 488 -3.03 27.13 47.60
N ASP A 489 -4.03 28.01 47.68
CA ASP A 489 -5.43 27.71 48.05
C ASP A 489 -6.30 27.04 46.97
N SER A 490 -5.79 26.84 45.75
CA SER A 490 -6.53 26.06 44.74
C SER A 490 -6.38 24.55 44.93
N ALA A 491 -6.59 24.07 46.17
CA ALA A 491 -6.70 22.64 46.53
C ALA A 491 -7.83 21.89 45.78
N LEU A 492 -8.65 22.61 45.02
CA LEU A 492 -9.72 22.05 44.17
C LEU A 492 -9.26 21.33 42.93
N LEU A 493 -7.95 21.41 42.55
CA LEU A 493 -7.45 20.90 41.28
C LEU A 493 -6.37 19.81 41.38
N ARG A 494 -6.06 19.31 42.57
CA ARG A 494 -5.33 18.04 42.72
C ARG A 494 -6.36 16.91 42.66
N PRO A 495 -6.52 16.16 41.59
CA PRO A 495 -7.25 14.92 41.65
C PRO A 495 -6.53 14.02 42.65
N GLU A 496 -7.16 13.68 43.75
CA GLU A 496 -6.72 12.50 44.49
C GLU A 496 -6.70 11.34 43.50
N PRO A 497 -5.63 10.51 43.50
CA PRO A 497 -5.58 9.37 42.59
C PRO A 497 -6.87 8.56 42.84
N THR A 498 -7.74 8.58 41.87
CA THR A 498 -8.97 7.77 41.91
C THR A 498 -8.49 6.33 42.10
N PRO A 499 -8.89 5.64 43.17
CA PRO A 499 -8.56 4.24 43.33
C PRO A 499 -9.00 3.54 42.04
N LYS A 500 -8.07 2.80 41.38
CA LYS A 500 -8.44 1.96 40.22
C LYS A 500 -9.77 1.28 40.57
N PRO A 501 -10.79 1.37 39.70
CA PRO A 501 -12.04 0.71 40.00
C PRO A 501 -11.78 -0.74 40.34
N THR A 502 -12.19 -1.17 41.51
CA THR A 502 -12.03 -2.57 41.91
C THR A 502 -12.81 -3.38 40.87
N PRO A 503 -12.14 -4.29 40.15
CA PRO A 503 -12.79 -5.09 39.11
C PRO A 503 -14.05 -5.72 39.67
N ALA A 504 -15.12 -5.72 38.88
CA ALA A 504 -16.36 -6.40 39.28
C ALA A 504 -16.04 -7.86 39.68
N PRO A 505 -16.68 -8.39 40.73
CA PRO A 505 -16.43 -9.75 41.19
C PRO A 505 -16.77 -10.72 40.06
N LEU A 506 -15.88 -11.71 39.85
CA LEU A 506 -16.10 -12.74 38.83
C LEU A 506 -17.41 -13.48 39.07
N PRO A 507 -18.15 -13.85 38.02
CA PRO A 507 -19.35 -14.67 38.16
C PRO A 507 -19.00 -16.05 38.76
N ALA A 508 -20.02 -16.80 39.19
CA ALA A 508 -19.83 -18.16 39.66
C ALA A 508 -19.35 -19.08 38.50
N LEU A 509 -18.56 -20.10 38.85
CA LEU A 509 -18.11 -21.11 37.87
C LEU A 509 -19.31 -21.96 37.42
N GLU A 510 -19.29 -22.30 36.14
CA GLU A 510 -20.15 -23.31 35.53
C GLU A 510 -19.42 -24.67 35.47
N ASP A 511 -20.15 -25.74 35.14
CA ASP A 511 -19.55 -27.09 35.07
C ASP A 511 -18.42 -27.12 34.04
N GLY A 512 -17.21 -27.53 34.48
CA GLY A 512 -16.01 -27.62 33.66
C GLY A 512 -15.13 -26.36 33.64
N GLU A 513 -15.58 -25.23 34.22
CA GLU A 513 -14.81 -24.01 34.32
C GLU A 513 -13.87 -23.97 35.54
N TYR A 514 -12.84 -23.14 35.45
CA TYR A 514 -11.92 -22.92 36.57
C TYR A 514 -11.38 -21.49 36.60
N TYR A 515 -10.94 -21.05 37.76
CA TYR A 515 -10.25 -19.77 37.90
C TYR A 515 -8.79 -19.87 37.47
N ALA A 516 -8.29 -18.83 36.82
CA ALA A 516 -6.89 -18.67 36.47
C ALA A 516 -6.44 -17.21 36.64
N VAL A 517 -5.16 -17.03 36.81
CA VAL A 517 -4.52 -15.72 36.95
C VAL A 517 -3.61 -15.47 35.77
N VAL A 518 -3.64 -14.27 35.22
CA VAL A 518 -2.73 -13.82 34.15
C VAL A 518 -1.31 -13.72 34.70
N THR A 519 -0.38 -14.47 34.09
CA THR A 519 1.01 -14.53 34.51
C THR A 519 1.91 -14.07 33.36
N LEU A 520 2.41 -12.85 33.46
CA LEU A 520 3.33 -12.22 32.50
C LEU A 520 4.45 -11.55 33.29
N ASP A 521 5.66 -11.56 32.75
CA ASP A 521 6.81 -10.87 33.34
C ASP A 521 6.72 -9.34 33.13
N SER A 522 6.07 -8.91 32.04
CA SER A 522 5.83 -7.51 31.72
C SER A 522 4.74 -7.36 30.64
N GLY A 523 4.13 -6.18 30.52
CA GLY A 523 3.09 -5.89 29.52
C GLY A 523 1.70 -6.40 29.92
N THR A 524 0.82 -6.53 28.94
CA THR A 524 -0.59 -6.95 29.10
C THR A 524 -0.95 -8.11 28.18
N LEU A 525 -1.87 -8.96 28.60
CA LEU A 525 -2.40 -10.07 27.80
C LEU A 525 -3.60 -9.61 26.97
N ASN A 526 -3.47 -9.66 25.65
CA ASN A 526 -4.57 -9.31 24.74
C ASN A 526 -5.67 -10.38 24.78
N VAL A 527 -6.90 -9.97 25.06
CA VAL A 527 -8.11 -10.79 24.88
C VAL A 527 -8.66 -10.55 23.48
N ARG A 528 -8.87 -11.60 22.72
CA ARG A 528 -9.27 -11.50 21.31
C ARG A 528 -10.66 -12.07 21.05
N GLN A 529 -11.32 -11.53 20.04
CA GLN A 529 -12.63 -11.98 19.63
C GLN A 529 -12.63 -13.42 19.09
N ASN A 530 -11.54 -13.82 18.42
CA ASN A 530 -11.36 -15.14 17.82
C ASN A 530 -10.02 -15.74 18.26
N PRO A 531 -9.86 -17.07 18.30
CA PRO A 531 -8.62 -17.74 18.71
C PRO A 531 -7.55 -17.64 17.60
N SER A 532 -7.05 -16.42 17.35
CA SER A 532 -6.08 -16.10 16.28
C SER A 532 -5.28 -14.86 16.62
N LEU A 533 -3.99 -14.83 16.28
CA LEU A 533 -3.14 -13.64 16.44
C LEU A 533 -3.62 -12.45 15.62
N GLY A 534 -4.33 -12.68 14.50
CA GLY A 534 -4.99 -11.65 13.71
C GLY A 534 -6.39 -11.26 14.18
N GLY A 535 -6.93 -11.93 15.21
CA GLY A 535 -8.25 -11.60 15.77
C GLY A 535 -8.28 -10.22 16.42
N MET A 536 -9.41 -9.52 16.30
CA MET A 536 -9.62 -8.21 16.94
C MET A 536 -9.37 -8.31 18.45
N VAL A 537 -8.59 -7.38 19.00
CA VAL A 537 -8.34 -7.26 20.45
C VAL A 537 -9.56 -6.60 21.09
N LEU A 538 -10.20 -7.30 22.01
CA LEU A 538 -11.37 -6.82 22.74
C LEU A 538 -10.96 -6.05 24.00
N ASP A 539 -9.89 -6.51 24.68
CA ASP A 539 -9.39 -5.90 25.92
C ASP A 539 -7.95 -6.37 26.20
N LYS A 540 -7.31 -5.76 27.18
CA LYS A 540 -5.96 -6.09 27.66
C LYS A 540 -6.00 -6.36 29.16
N LEU A 541 -5.51 -7.51 29.57
CA LEU A 541 -5.47 -7.92 30.98
C LEU A 541 -4.08 -7.70 31.57
N GLU A 542 -4.03 -7.02 32.71
CA GLU A 542 -2.81 -6.82 33.49
C GLU A 542 -2.34 -8.12 34.15
N PRO A 543 -1.02 -8.31 34.39
CA PRO A 543 -0.51 -9.40 35.23
C PRO A 543 -1.21 -9.43 36.58
N GLY A 544 -1.55 -10.62 37.06
CA GLY A 544 -2.30 -10.81 38.30
C GLY A 544 -3.81 -10.67 38.16
N ARG A 545 -4.33 -10.31 36.95
CA ARG A 545 -5.76 -10.27 36.71
C ARG A 545 -6.35 -11.69 36.75
N ARG A 546 -7.41 -11.86 37.51
CA ARG A 546 -8.13 -13.13 37.64
C ARG A 546 -9.21 -13.25 36.57
N VAL A 547 -9.32 -14.41 35.94
CA VAL A 547 -10.28 -14.74 34.88
C VAL A 547 -10.88 -16.12 35.11
N ILE A 548 -11.99 -16.42 34.45
CA ILE A 548 -12.56 -17.77 34.38
C ILE A 548 -12.19 -18.37 33.02
N VAL A 549 -11.59 -19.54 33.01
CA VAL A 549 -11.33 -20.33 31.80
C VAL A 549 -12.52 -21.24 31.53
N CYS A 550 -13.09 -21.12 30.33
CA CYS A 550 -14.36 -21.73 29.95
C CYS A 550 -14.21 -22.85 28.91
N SER A 551 -13.01 -23.15 28.43
CA SER A 551 -12.78 -24.19 27.44
C SER A 551 -11.45 -24.92 27.67
N GLU A 552 -11.37 -26.15 27.20
CA GLU A 552 -10.06 -26.78 26.97
C GLU A 552 -9.31 -26.02 25.87
N PRO A 553 -7.96 -26.06 25.88
CA PRO A 553 -7.16 -25.42 24.85
C PRO A 553 -7.37 -26.05 23.48
N ASP A 554 -7.48 -25.25 22.46
CA ASP A 554 -7.45 -25.71 21.08
C ASP A 554 -6.02 -26.20 20.68
N PRO A 555 -5.82 -26.80 19.49
CA PRO A 555 -4.51 -27.30 19.04
C PRO A 555 -3.41 -26.22 19.02
N ASP A 556 -3.79 -24.96 18.90
CA ASP A 556 -2.88 -23.81 18.91
C ASP A 556 -2.71 -23.19 20.31
N GLY A 557 -3.31 -23.76 21.36
CA GLY A 557 -3.20 -23.33 22.74
C GLY A 557 -4.05 -22.11 23.11
N TRP A 558 -5.12 -21.82 22.36
CA TRP A 558 -6.09 -20.80 22.74
C TRP A 558 -7.16 -21.37 23.66
N VAL A 559 -7.52 -20.60 24.68
CA VAL A 559 -8.63 -20.92 25.59
C VAL A 559 -9.62 -19.75 25.59
N ARG A 560 -10.90 -20.08 25.72
CA ARG A 560 -11.93 -19.09 25.95
C ARG A 560 -11.92 -18.69 27.42
N ILE A 561 -11.92 -17.39 27.68
CA ILE A 561 -12.01 -16.84 29.03
C ILE A 561 -13.21 -15.92 29.14
N ARG A 562 -13.73 -15.77 30.36
CA ARG A 562 -14.71 -14.74 30.69
C ARG A 562 -14.36 -14.02 32.00
N THR A 563 -14.79 -12.78 32.09
CA THR A 563 -14.81 -11.99 33.32
C THR A 563 -16.23 -11.52 33.58
N ALA A 564 -16.44 -10.58 34.50
CA ALA A 564 -17.77 -10.00 34.70
C ALA A 564 -18.26 -9.16 33.50
N GLU A 565 -17.32 -8.65 32.68
CA GLU A 565 -17.58 -7.64 31.65
C GLU A 565 -17.14 -8.08 30.25
N LEU A 566 -16.35 -9.18 30.16
CA LEU A 566 -15.65 -9.55 28.94
C LEU A 566 -15.71 -11.06 28.71
N ASP A 567 -15.87 -11.46 27.45
CA ASP A 567 -15.78 -12.83 26.95
C ASP A 567 -14.92 -12.83 25.69
N GLY A 568 -13.89 -13.70 25.62
CA GLY A 568 -12.97 -13.75 24.50
C GLY A 568 -11.92 -14.85 24.64
N TYR A 569 -10.88 -14.79 23.79
CA TYR A 569 -9.84 -15.80 23.69
C TYR A 569 -8.46 -15.26 24.07
N VAL A 570 -7.71 -16.05 24.84
CA VAL A 570 -6.32 -15.79 25.18
C VAL A 570 -5.47 -17.06 25.00
N LYS A 571 -4.16 -16.91 24.97
CA LYS A 571 -3.24 -18.05 25.00
C LYS A 571 -3.14 -18.61 26.40
N GLN A 572 -3.31 -19.94 26.55
CA GLN A 572 -3.25 -20.64 27.83
C GLN A 572 -1.90 -20.51 28.54
N GLU A 573 -0.82 -20.41 27.78
CA GLU A 573 0.55 -20.28 28.31
C GLU A 573 0.75 -19.07 29.24
N TYR A 574 -0.12 -18.06 29.14
CA TYR A 574 -0.11 -16.84 29.97
C TYR A 574 -1.10 -16.92 31.16
N LEU A 575 -1.64 -18.09 31.43
CA LEU A 575 -2.57 -18.31 32.54
C LEU A 575 -2.04 -19.37 33.50
N THR A 576 -2.07 -19.05 34.78
CA THR A 576 -1.82 -20.02 35.85
C THR A 576 -3.14 -20.38 36.52
N LYS A 577 -3.49 -21.67 36.54
CA LYS A 577 -4.70 -22.19 37.19
C LYS A 577 -4.58 -22.01 38.70
N GLU A 578 -5.65 -21.51 39.33
CA GLU A 578 -5.80 -21.43 40.79
C GLU A 578 -6.25 -22.74 41.43
#